data_116dc9c3ceed68a8c548f95a82362231
#
_entry.id   116dc9c3ceed68a8c548f95a82362231
#
_cell.length_a   1.000
_cell.length_b   1.000
_cell.length_c   1.000
_cell.angle_alpha   90.00
_cell.angle_beta   90.00
_cell.angle_gamma   90.00
#
_symmetry.space_group_name_H-M   'P 1'
#
loop_
_entity.id
_entity.type
_entity.pdbx_description
1 polymer ?
#
loop_
_entity_poly.entity_id
_entity_poly.type
_entity_poly.pdbx_seq_one_letter_code
_entity_poly.pdbx_strand_id
1 'polypeptide(L)'
;ILRLIAGLDQPSSGSIAVDGTPVSGPGPDRGMVFQKYSLYPWLNAAENVAFGMRLQRMKAEEIKERTAYFLEVVGLSDAATKLPRELSGGMQQRVAIARALATNPSILLLDEPFGALDLQIRESMQDFLLKLWQRTGLTVLLITHDVEEALVLAQRVHVLAPNPGRIIRSLDVDLDKTDLDQLRLSSNFLSMRRSLSATMRELEPALS
;
A
#
# COMPACT_ATOMS: atom_id res chain seq x y z
N ILE A 1 0.43 11.88 -7.57
CA ILE A 1 1.46 11.97 -6.49
C ILE A 1 2.23 10.65 -6.40
N LEU A 2 1.59 9.48 -6.22
CA LEU A 2 2.31 8.19 -6.11
C LEU A 2 3.27 7.95 -7.27
N ARG A 3 2.83 8.16 -8.50
CA ARG A 3 3.67 7.96 -9.70
C ARG A 3 4.90 8.88 -9.73
N LEU A 4 4.76 10.11 -9.22
CA LEU A 4 5.88 11.04 -9.07
C LEU A 4 6.89 10.54 -8.03
N ILE A 5 6.44 10.07 -6.86
CA ILE A 5 7.31 9.52 -5.81
C ILE A 5 7.94 8.21 -6.29
N ALA A 6 7.20 7.38 -7.02
CA ALA A 6 7.73 6.15 -7.63
C ALA A 6 8.77 6.41 -8.73
N GLY A 7 8.90 7.67 -9.19
CA GLY A 7 9.78 8.03 -10.30
C GLY A 7 9.26 7.61 -11.67
N LEU A 8 7.95 7.30 -11.79
CA LEU A 8 7.30 6.94 -13.05
C LEU A 8 6.90 8.16 -13.87
N ASP A 9 6.73 9.30 -13.21
CA ASP A 9 6.47 10.61 -13.81
C ASP A 9 7.46 11.62 -13.22
N GLN A 10 7.66 12.74 -13.91
CA GLN A 10 8.51 13.82 -13.44
C GLN A 10 7.66 15.04 -13.02
N PRO A 11 8.03 15.77 -11.95
CA PRO A 11 7.36 16.98 -11.55
C PRO A 11 7.62 18.09 -12.58
N SER A 12 6.59 18.90 -12.87
CA SER A 12 6.73 20.08 -13.75
C SER A 12 7.59 21.18 -13.11
N SER A 13 7.64 21.21 -11.77
CA SER A 13 8.46 22.13 -10.99
C SER A 13 8.73 21.53 -9.61
N GLY A 14 9.74 22.03 -8.91
CA GLY A 14 10.16 21.50 -7.62
C GLY A 14 10.97 20.21 -7.74
N SER A 15 11.16 19.52 -6.62
CA SER A 15 11.92 18.27 -6.55
C SER A 15 11.28 17.30 -5.58
N ILE A 16 11.54 16.01 -5.79
CA ILE A 16 11.14 14.93 -4.89
C ILE A 16 12.42 14.23 -4.43
N ALA A 17 12.52 13.95 -3.15
CA ALA A 17 13.61 13.18 -2.56
C ALA A 17 13.07 12.10 -1.63
N VAL A 18 13.70 10.94 -1.61
CA VAL A 18 13.48 9.86 -0.65
C VAL A 18 14.79 9.65 0.13
N ASP A 19 14.73 9.71 1.45
CA ASP A 19 15.89 9.65 2.34
C ASP A 19 17.00 10.65 1.93
N GLY A 20 16.62 11.87 1.53
CA GLY A 20 17.52 12.92 1.07
C GLY A 20 18.07 12.73 -0.34
N THR A 21 17.78 11.63 -1.01
CA THR A 21 18.25 11.34 -2.38
C THR A 21 17.18 11.78 -3.39
N PRO A 22 17.52 12.64 -4.38
CA PRO A 22 16.59 13.06 -5.42
C PRO A 22 16.07 11.88 -6.24
N VAL A 23 14.75 11.88 -6.51
CA VAL A 23 14.09 10.88 -7.36
C VAL A 23 14.25 11.29 -8.81
N SER A 24 15.08 10.55 -9.56
CA SER A 24 15.34 10.77 -10.99
C SER A 24 14.63 9.75 -11.90
N GLY A 25 14.09 8.67 -11.33
CA GLY A 25 13.41 7.60 -12.04
C GLY A 25 12.98 6.48 -11.10
N PRO A 26 12.39 5.38 -11.61
CA PRO A 26 12.07 4.21 -10.79
C PRO A 26 13.30 3.63 -10.11
N GLY A 27 13.14 3.16 -8.89
CA GLY A 27 14.23 2.59 -8.10
C GLY A 27 13.77 1.50 -7.14
N PRO A 28 14.67 0.61 -6.71
CA PRO A 28 14.36 -0.49 -5.80
C PRO A 28 14.06 -0.03 -4.36
N ASP A 29 14.42 1.19 -4.02
CA ASP A 29 14.18 1.87 -2.74
C ASP A 29 12.70 2.24 -2.54
N ARG A 30 11.89 2.12 -3.61
CA ARG A 30 10.45 2.42 -3.62
C ARG A 30 9.66 1.21 -4.10
N GLY A 31 8.99 0.54 -3.17
CA GLY A 31 8.05 -0.53 -3.50
C GLY A 31 6.71 0.05 -3.92
N MET A 32 6.17 -0.34 -5.08
CA MET A 32 4.86 0.11 -5.53
C MET A 32 3.91 -1.06 -5.77
N VAL A 33 2.71 -0.93 -5.21
CA VAL A 33 1.57 -1.83 -5.41
C VAL A 33 0.46 -1.05 -6.10
N PHE A 34 0.12 -1.46 -7.32
CA PHE A 34 -0.90 -0.83 -8.14
C PHE A 34 -2.30 -1.35 -7.79
N GLN A 35 -3.33 -0.59 -8.11
CA GLN A 35 -4.74 -0.94 -7.95
C GLN A 35 -5.10 -2.29 -8.60
N LYS A 36 -4.59 -2.55 -9.82
CA LYS A 36 -4.60 -3.89 -10.43
C LYS A 36 -3.30 -4.57 -10.05
N TYR A 37 -3.29 -5.53 -9.19
CA TYR A 37 -2.14 -6.19 -8.52
C TYR A 37 -0.89 -6.39 -9.38
N SER A 38 -1.00 -6.28 -10.71
CA SER A 38 0.09 -6.28 -11.72
C SER A 38 1.07 -7.44 -11.54
N LEU A 39 0.56 -8.61 -11.09
CA LEU A 39 1.36 -9.83 -11.05
C LEU A 39 1.66 -10.29 -12.48
N TYR A 40 2.84 -10.83 -12.67
CA TYR A 40 3.22 -11.47 -13.93
C TYR A 40 2.42 -12.78 -14.07
N PRO A 41 1.49 -12.89 -15.03
CA PRO A 41 0.54 -14.01 -15.08
C PRO A 41 1.19 -15.37 -15.44
N TRP A 42 2.38 -15.34 -16.00
CA TRP A 42 3.19 -16.53 -16.35
C TRP A 42 4.16 -16.97 -15.25
N LEU A 43 4.27 -16.22 -14.16
CA LEU A 43 5.09 -16.53 -12.99
C LEU A 43 4.18 -16.97 -11.84
N ASN A 44 4.60 -17.99 -11.09
CA ASN A 44 3.93 -18.38 -9.86
C ASN A 44 4.15 -17.33 -8.74
N ALA A 45 3.54 -17.54 -7.57
CA ALA A 45 3.63 -16.60 -6.44
C ALA A 45 5.08 -16.37 -6.00
N ALA A 46 5.86 -17.44 -5.83
CA ALA A 46 7.26 -17.35 -5.44
C ALA A 46 8.11 -16.63 -6.48
N GLU A 47 7.90 -16.91 -7.75
CA GLU A 47 8.61 -16.28 -8.85
C GLU A 47 8.25 -14.79 -8.98
N ASN A 48 6.99 -14.41 -8.74
CA ASN A 48 6.58 -13.02 -8.66
C ASN A 48 7.32 -12.28 -7.54
N VAL A 49 7.39 -12.85 -6.34
CA VAL A 49 8.14 -12.27 -5.22
C VAL A 49 9.63 -12.16 -5.53
N ALA A 50 10.22 -13.19 -6.12
CA ALA A 50 11.65 -13.25 -6.45
C ALA A 50 12.06 -12.27 -7.58
N PHE A 51 11.11 -11.79 -8.38
CA PHE A 51 11.41 -11.10 -9.64
C PHE A 51 12.30 -9.86 -9.47
N GLY A 52 11.96 -8.96 -8.55
CA GLY A 52 12.73 -7.73 -8.28
C GLY A 52 14.16 -8.03 -7.78
N MET A 53 14.30 -9.03 -6.92
CA MET A 53 15.59 -9.46 -6.39
C MET A 53 16.50 -10.05 -7.48
N ARG A 54 15.93 -10.77 -8.45
CA ARG A 54 16.68 -11.27 -9.64
C ARG A 54 17.20 -10.10 -10.49
N LEU A 55 16.39 -9.05 -10.68
CA LEU A 55 16.84 -7.85 -11.39
C LEU A 55 17.98 -7.12 -10.66
N GLN A 56 17.97 -7.14 -9.33
CA GLN A 56 19.07 -6.61 -8.50
C GLN A 56 20.30 -7.52 -8.50
N ARG A 57 20.27 -8.67 -9.20
CA ARG A 57 21.38 -9.64 -9.28
C ARG A 57 21.82 -10.19 -7.91
N MET A 58 20.87 -10.32 -6.99
CA MET A 58 21.13 -10.95 -5.69
C MET A 58 21.52 -12.42 -5.85
N LYS A 59 22.23 -12.98 -4.86
CA LYS A 59 22.63 -14.39 -4.88
C LYS A 59 21.41 -15.32 -4.81
N ALA A 60 21.48 -16.46 -5.50
CA ALA A 60 20.36 -17.39 -5.60
C ALA A 60 19.85 -17.89 -4.23
N GLU A 61 20.77 -18.20 -3.31
CA GLU A 61 20.44 -18.59 -1.95
C GLU A 61 19.68 -17.51 -1.21
N GLU A 62 20.14 -16.26 -1.29
CA GLU A 62 19.49 -15.12 -0.64
C GLU A 62 18.09 -14.87 -1.23
N ILE A 63 17.93 -14.96 -2.55
CA ILE A 63 16.62 -14.85 -3.20
C ILE A 63 15.68 -15.93 -2.68
N LYS A 64 16.16 -17.17 -2.56
CA LYS A 64 15.37 -18.31 -2.06
C LYS A 64 14.91 -18.07 -0.63
N GLU A 65 15.81 -17.70 0.27
CA GLU A 65 15.52 -17.44 1.68
C GLU A 65 14.53 -16.28 1.84
N ARG A 66 14.79 -15.16 1.17
CA ARG A 66 13.90 -13.98 1.24
C ARG A 66 12.53 -14.24 0.62
N THR A 67 12.46 -14.99 -0.47
CA THR A 67 11.20 -15.38 -1.08
C THR A 67 10.35 -16.22 -0.11
N ALA A 68 10.95 -17.22 0.52
CA ALA A 68 10.28 -18.04 1.53
C ALA A 68 9.81 -17.20 2.71
N TYR A 69 10.68 -16.34 3.24
CA TYR A 69 10.37 -15.42 4.34
C TYR A 69 9.18 -14.50 4.02
N PHE A 70 9.17 -13.84 2.86
CA PHE A 70 8.07 -12.92 2.53
C PHE A 70 6.77 -13.66 2.21
N LEU A 71 6.81 -14.85 1.65
CA LEU A 71 5.62 -15.70 1.49
C LEU A 71 5.05 -16.14 2.83
N GLU A 72 5.88 -16.45 3.81
CA GLU A 72 5.48 -16.77 5.18
C GLU A 72 4.86 -15.53 5.86
N VAL A 73 5.52 -14.37 5.76
CA VAL A 73 5.03 -13.10 6.32
C VAL A 73 3.63 -12.75 5.82
N VAL A 74 3.34 -13.03 4.54
CA VAL A 74 2.02 -12.78 3.95
C VAL A 74 1.06 -13.96 4.07
N GLY A 75 1.46 -15.06 4.72
CA GLY A 75 0.64 -16.25 4.96
C GLY A 75 0.32 -17.04 3.68
N LEU A 76 1.27 -17.12 2.74
CA LEU A 76 1.10 -17.78 1.44
C LEU A 76 2.16 -18.83 1.11
N SER A 77 2.82 -19.41 2.12
CA SER A 77 3.82 -20.47 1.92
C SER A 77 3.26 -21.65 1.11
N ASP A 78 2.04 -22.10 1.42
CA ASP A 78 1.36 -23.21 0.75
C ASP A 78 0.88 -22.88 -0.69
N ALA A 79 0.90 -21.59 -1.04
CA ALA A 79 0.50 -21.11 -2.37
C ALA A 79 1.70 -20.70 -3.25
N ALA A 80 2.92 -20.98 -2.83
CA ALA A 80 4.15 -20.53 -3.48
C ALA A 80 4.22 -20.89 -4.98
N THR A 81 3.70 -22.08 -5.35
CA THR A 81 3.74 -22.60 -6.72
C THR A 81 2.52 -22.24 -7.56
N LYS A 82 1.48 -21.62 -6.97
CA LYS A 82 0.26 -21.24 -7.69
C LYS A 82 0.49 -20.07 -8.62
N LEU A 83 -0.11 -20.12 -9.80
CA LEU A 83 -0.17 -19.02 -10.74
C LEU A 83 -1.19 -17.95 -10.27
N PRO A 84 -1.08 -16.69 -10.69
CA PRO A 84 -2.03 -15.62 -10.29
C PRO A 84 -3.50 -15.99 -10.51
N ARG A 85 -3.84 -16.69 -11.61
CA ARG A 85 -5.21 -17.14 -11.91
C ARG A 85 -5.78 -18.17 -10.91
N GLU A 86 -4.91 -18.79 -10.11
CA GLU A 86 -5.28 -19.81 -9.11
C GLU A 86 -5.37 -19.21 -7.70
N LEU A 87 -5.13 -17.89 -7.57
CA LEU A 87 -5.15 -17.13 -6.34
C LEU A 87 -6.40 -16.26 -6.26
N SER A 88 -7.01 -16.15 -5.06
CA SER A 88 -8.05 -15.15 -4.82
C SER A 88 -7.50 -13.72 -4.94
N GLY A 89 -8.37 -12.72 -5.07
CA GLY A 89 -7.95 -11.32 -5.14
C GLY A 89 -7.10 -10.89 -3.94
N GLY A 90 -7.49 -11.26 -2.72
CA GLY A 90 -6.70 -10.99 -1.52
C GLY A 90 -5.34 -11.71 -1.50
N MET A 91 -5.27 -12.94 -2.02
CA MET A 91 -3.99 -13.66 -2.16
C MET A 91 -3.10 -12.97 -3.19
N GLN A 92 -3.64 -12.54 -4.33
CA GLN A 92 -2.89 -11.78 -5.33
C GLN A 92 -2.34 -10.49 -4.75
N GLN A 93 -3.14 -9.78 -3.97
CA GLN A 93 -2.74 -8.57 -3.25
C GLN A 93 -1.57 -8.83 -2.30
N ARG A 94 -1.64 -9.89 -1.50
CA ARG A 94 -0.56 -10.29 -0.58
C ARG A 94 0.72 -10.63 -1.34
N VAL A 95 0.64 -11.32 -2.47
CA VAL A 95 1.81 -11.58 -3.34
C VAL A 95 2.39 -10.28 -3.88
N ALA A 96 1.55 -9.31 -4.31
CA ALA A 96 2.02 -8.02 -4.80
C ALA A 96 2.75 -7.22 -3.70
N ILE A 97 2.24 -7.23 -2.46
CA ILE A 97 2.89 -6.62 -1.30
C ILE A 97 4.23 -7.33 -1.00
N ALA A 98 4.24 -8.67 -0.94
CA ALA A 98 5.46 -9.46 -0.72
C ALA A 98 6.53 -9.16 -1.78
N ARG A 99 6.13 -9.07 -3.06
CA ARG A 99 7.03 -8.70 -4.17
C ARG A 99 7.64 -7.31 -3.98
N ALA A 100 6.83 -6.33 -3.57
CA ALA A 100 7.31 -4.98 -3.33
C ALA A 100 8.28 -4.92 -2.15
N LEU A 101 8.01 -5.65 -1.07
CA LEU A 101 8.85 -5.71 0.14
C LEU A 101 10.16 -6.49 -0.07
N ALA A 102 10.15 -7.50 -0.95
CA ALA A 102 11.29 -8.38 -1.17
C ALA A 102 12.55 -7.63 -1.66
N THR A 103 12.39 -6.48 -2.30
CA THR A 103 13.49 -5.60 -2.73
C THR A 103 14.07 -4.72 -1.62
N ASN A 104 13.53 -4.81 -0.40
CA ASN A 104 13.92 -3.99 0.76
C ASN A 104 13.78 -2.47 0.52
N PRO A 105 12.58 -2.00 0.16
CA PRO A 105 12.36 -0.58 -0.13
C PRO A 105 12.42 0.27 1.14
N SER A 106 12.76 1.57 1.00
CA SER A 106 12.63 2.59 2.06
C SER A 106 11.18 3.04 2.25
N ILE A 107 10.39 2.99 1.18
CA ILE A 107 8.97 3.39 1.19
C ILE A 107 8.11 2.42 0.39
N LEU A 108 6.93 2.11 0.91
CA LEU A 108 5.89 1.35 0.23
C LEU A 108 4.77 2.28 -0.24
N LEU A 109 4.50 2.27 -1.53
CA LEU A 109 3.49 3.08 -2.20
C LEU A 109 2.30 2.18 -2.57
N LEU A 110 1.12 2.50 -2.08
CA LEU A 110 -0.09 1.70 -2.26
C LEU A 110 -1.16 2.55 -2.97
N ASP A 111 -1.59 2.13 -4.16
CA ASP A 111 -2.58 2.81 -4.98
C ASP A 111 -3.90 2.04 -4.94
N GLU A 112 -4.86 2.53 -4.15
CA GLU A 112 -6.18 1.92 -3.91
C GLU A 112 -6.11 0.39 -3.69
N PRO A 113 -5.28 -0.09 -2.73
CA PRO A 113 -4.92 -1.50 -2.66
C PRO A 113 -6.09 -2.43 -2.34
N PHE A 114 -7.20 -1.93 -1.81
CA PHE A 114 -8.32 -2.76 -1.36
C PHE A 114 -9.62 -2.51 -2.12
N GLY A 115 -9.62 -1.61 -3.11
CA GLY A 115 -10.84 -1.19 -3.82
C GLY A 115 -11.57 -2.33 -4.55
N ALA A 116 -10.86 -3.37 -4.99
CA ALA A 116 -11.43 -4.51 -5.71
C ALA A 116 -11.76 -5.72 -4.81
N LEU A 117 -11.60 -5.60 -3.47
CA LEU A 117 -11.81 -6.69 -2.52
C LEU A 117 -13.22 -6.61 -1.91
N ASP A 118 -13.82 -7.78 -1.66
CA ASP A 118 -15.01 -7.86 -0.81
C ASP A 118 -14.71 -7.43 0.64
N LEU A 119 -15.77 -7.17 1.41
CA LEU A 119 -15.66 -6.59 2.75
C LEU A 119 -14.78 -7.43 3.70
N GLN A 120 -14.99 -8.75 3.76
CA GLN A 120 -14.26 -9.62 4.68
C GLN A 120 -12.76 -9.70 4.33
N ILE A 121 -12.46 -9.83 3.04
CA ILE A 121 -11.07 -9.86 2.56
C ILE A 121 -10.40 -8.51 2.78
N ARG A 122 -11.13 -7.40 2.57
CA ARG A 122 -10.63 -6.04 2.81
C ARG A 122 -10.23 -5.85 4.28
N GLU A 123 -11.10 -6.19 5.22
CA GLU A 123 -10.82 -6.09 6.66
C GLU A 123 -9.60 -6.92 7.07
N SER A 124 -9.54 -8.17 6.59
CA SER A 124 -8.38 -9.05 6.82
C SER A 124 -7.09 -8.46 6.26
N MET A 125 -7.15 -7.78 5.11
CA MET A 125 -5.99 -7.15 4.49
C MET A 125 -5.56 -5.87 5.19
N GLN A 126 -6.51 -5.09 5.73
CA GLN A 126 -6.20 -3.91 6.55
C GLN A 126 -5.49 -4.32 7.84
N ASP A 127 -6.00 -5.33 8.54
CA ASP A 127 -5.36 -5.90 9.74
C ASP A 127 -3.95 -6.45 9.40
N PHE A 128 -3.81 -7.17 8.31
CA PHE A 128 -2.52 -7.66 7.82
C PHE A 128 -1.53 -6.50 7.57
N LEU A 129 -1.95 -5.45 6.85
CA LEU A 129 -1.08 -4.31 6.53
C LEU A 129 -0.67 -3.53 7.79
N LEU A 130 -1.59 -3.37 8.75
CA LEU A 130 -1.30 -2.72 10.01
C LEU A 130 -0.26 -3.51 10.83
N LYS A 131 -0.43 -4.83 10.96
CA LYS A 131 0.53 -5.72 11.62
C LYS A 131 1.89 -5.72 10.94
N LEU A 132 1.91 -5.71 9.61
CA LEU A 132 3.13 -5.62 8.83
C LEU A 132 3.86 -4.31 9.12
N TRP A 133 3.14 -3.18 9.09
CA TRP A 133 3.70 -1.87 9.41
C TRP A 133 4.27 -1.81 10.83
N GLN A 134 3.53 -2.30 11.82
CA GLN A 134 3.99 -2.36 13.22
C GLN A 134 5.29 -3.17 13.40
N ARG A 135 5.46 -4.24 12.61
CA ARG A 135 6.66 -5.10 12.67
C ARG A 135 7.86 -4.51 11.95
N THR A 136 7.63 -3.76 10.87
CA THR A 136 8.71 -3.28 10.00
C THR A 136 9.09 -1.82 10.22
N GLY A 137 8.18 -0.99 10.75
CA GLY A 137 8.35 0.45 10.85
C GLY A 137 8.51 1.16 9.51
N LEU A 138 8.16 0.49 8.40
CA LEU A 138 8.32 0.99 7.05
C LEU A 138 7.46 2.24 6.81
N THR A 139 8.01 3.22 6.11
CA THR A 139 7.19 4.34 5.64
C THR A 139 6.21 3.84 4.58
N VAL A 140 4.91 4.08 4.79
CA VAL A 140 3.85 3.69 3.85
C VAL A 140 3.10 4.93 3.41
N LEU A 141 2.95 5.11 2.10
CA LEU A 141 2.05 6.08 1.51
C LEU A 141 0.91 5.35 0.80
N LEU A 142 -0.30 5.56 1.33
CA LEU A 142 -1.53 4.95 0.83
C LEU A 142 -2.39 6.00 0.15
N ILE A 143 -2.87 5.74 -1.07
CA ILE A 143 -3.98 6.46 -1.69
C ILE A 143 -5.23 5.60 -1.60
N THR A 144 -6.30 6.20 -1.11
CA THR A 144 -7.62 5.60 -1.04
C THR A 144 -8.70 6.67 -1.13
N HIS A 145 -9.88 6.30 -1.60
CA HIS A 145 -11.09 7.11 -1.51
C HIS A 145 -11.97 6.68 -0.32
N ASP A 146 -11.59 5.65 0.41
CA ASP A 146 -12.32 5.15 1.58
C ASP A 146 -11.81 5.83 2.86
N VAL A 147 -12.70 6.61 3.49
CA VAL A 147 -12.39 7.36 4.73
C VAL A 147 -12.10 6.43 5.91
N GLU A 148 -12.78 5.29 6.00
CA GLU A 148 -12.54 4.32 7.09
C GLU A 148 -11.17 3.68 6.93
N GLU A 149 -10.81 3.28 5.71
CA GLU A 149 -9.50 2.73 5.40
C GLU A 149 -8.39 3.71 5.79
N ALA A 150 -8.52 4.98 5.42
CA ALA A 150 -7.55 6.02 5.77
C ALA A 150 -7.39 6.14 7.30
N LEU A 151 -8.49 6.14 8.07
CA LEU A 151 -8.46 6.26 9.52
C LEU A 151 -7.90 5.01 10.21
N VAL A 152 -8.23 3.82 9.70
CA VAL A 152 -7.72 2.55 10.24
C VAL A 152 -6.21 2.43 10.07
N LEU A 153 -5.67 2.82 8.92
CA LEU A 153 -4.29 2.53 8.57
C LEU A 153 -3.33 3.68 8.84
N ALA A 154 -3.72 4.93 8.54
CA ALA A 154 -2.79 6.05 8.58
C ALA A 154 -2.60 6.67 9.96
N GLN A 155 -1.40 7.23 10.23
CA GLN A 155 -1.12 8.12 11.35
C GLN A 155 -1.39 9.57 10.96
N ARG A 156 -1.40 9.87 9.66
CA ARG A 156 -1.74 11.19 9.12
C ARG A 156 -2.51 11.03 7.81
N VAL A 157 -3.60 11.79 7.68
CA VAL A 157 -4.45 11.80 6.49
C VAL A 157 -4.37 13.18 5.84
N HIS A 158 -4.16 13.20 4.53
CA HIS A 158 -4.23 14.40 3.70
C HIS A 158 -5.40 14.28 2.74
N VAL A 159 -6.32 15.25 2.76
CA VAL A 159 -7.42 15.33 1.80
C VAL A 159 -6.99 16.20 0.63
N LEU A 160 -7.12 15.65 -0.58
CA LEU A 160 -6.77 16.34 -1.81
C LEU A 160 -8.02 16.80 -2.55
N ALA A 161 -8.06 18.07 -2.94
CA ALA A 161 -9.06 18.58 -3.87
C ALA A 161 -8.63 18.30 -5.32
N PRO A 162 -9.58 18.05 -6.24
CA PRO A 162 -9.31 18.03 -7.68
C PRO A 162 -9.21 19.47 -8.23
N ASN A 163 -8.63 19.61 -9.39
CA ASN A 163 -8.63 20.75 -10.31
C ASN A 163 -8.60 22.18 -9.68
N PRO A 164 -7.45 22.71 -9.26
CA PRO A 164 -6.14 22.07 -9.28
C PRO A 164 -5.95 21.13 -8.09
N GLY A 165 -5.18 20.05 -8.30
CA GLY A 165 -4.83 19.10 -7.23
C GLY A 165 -4.04 19.81 -6.12
N ARG A 166 -4.64 19.93 -4.91
CA ARG A 166 -4.00 20.53 -3.74
C ARG A 166 -4.46 19.88 -2.45
N ILE A 167 -3.61 19.89 -1.45
CA ILE A 167 -4.00 19.48 -0.10
C ILE A 167 -4.86 20.59 0.50
N ILE A 168 -6.09 20.25 0.88
CA ILE A 168 -7.05 21.18 1.49
C ILE A 168 -7.18 20.95 2.99
N ARG A 169 -6.84 19.78 3.46
CA ARG A 169 -6.90 19.42 4.88
C ARG A 169 -5.83 18.39 5.20
N SER A 170 -5.21 18.52 6.36
CA SER A 170 -4.34 17.54 6.97
C SER A 170 -4.83 17.22 8.38
N LEU A 171 -4.80 15.95 8.77
CA LEU A 171 -5.32 15.48 10.04
C LEU A 171 -4.36 14.42 10.60
N ASP A 172 -3.92 14.60 11.82
CA ASP A 172 -3.22 13.57 12.58
C ASP A 172 -4.25 12.59 13.17
N VAL A 173 -3.98 11.29 13.02
CA VAL A 173 -4.87 10.21 13.43
C VAL A 173 -4.28 9.56 14.66
N ASP A 174 -4.66 10.08 15.84
CA ASP A 174 -4.28 9.54 17.14
C ASP A 174 -5.41 8.63 17.65
N LEU A 175 -5.39 7.39 17.15
CA LEU A 175 -6.38 6.37 17.47
C LEU A 175 -5.65 5.08 17.92
N ASP A 176 -6.16 4.44 18.96
CA ASP A 176 -5.69 3.12 19.36
C ASP A 176 -6.11 2.08 18.33
N LYS A 177 -5.14 1.45 17.69
CA LYS A 177 -5.32 0.47 16.61
C LYS A 177 -4.98 -0.96 17.05
N THR A 178 -5.00 -1.23 18.34
CA THR A 178 -4.72 -2.57 18.89
C THR A 178 -5.88 -3.54 18.66
N ASP A 179 -7.12 -3.02 18.64
CA ASP A 179 -8.34 -3.76 18.36
C ASP A 179 -9.20 -2.98 17.35
N LEU A 180 -9.23 -3.43 16.11
CA LEU A 180 -9.90 -2.71 15.02
C LEU A 180 -11.44 -2.74 15.17
N ASP A 181 -12.01 -3.74 15.82
CA ASP A 181 -13.46 -3.81 16.02
C ASP A 181 -13.90 -2.78 17.07
N GLN A 182 -13.17 -2.68 18.17
CA GLN A 182 -13.41 -1.64 19.17
C GLN A 182 -13.09 -0.23 18.63
N LEU A 183 -12.03 -0.11 17.84
CA LEU A 183 -11.69 1.15 17.19
C LEU A 183 -12.87 1.70 16.39
N ARG A 184 -13.47 0.90 15.51
CA ARG A 184 -14.60 1.31 14.64
C ARG A 184 -15.83 1.74 15.42
N LEU A 185 -16.01 1.26 16.64
CA LEU A 185 -17.11 1.62 17.53
C LEU A 185 -16.80 2.84 18.41
N SER A 186 -15.55 3.28 18.49
CA SER A 186 -15.14 4.37 19.36
C SER A 186 -15.72 5.71 18.91
N SER A 187 -16.08 6.57 19.89
CA SER A 187 -16.63 7.91 19.63
C SER A 187 -15.65 8.78 18.84
N ASN A 188 -14.35 8.64 19.10
CA ASN A 188 -13.29 9.39 18.41
C ASN A 188 -13.23 9.00 16.92
N PHE A 189 -13.22 7.69 16.61
CA PHE A 189 -13.24 7.21 15.23
C PHE A 189 -14.48 7.71 14.49
N LEU A 190 -15.66 7.56 15.07
CA LEU A 190 -16.93 7.98 14.48
C LEU A 190 -16.97 9.50 14.23
N SER A 191 -16.41 10.30 15.13
CA SER A 191 -16.30 11.75 14.99
C SER A 191 -15.37 12.11 13.83
N MET A 192 -14.17 11.54 13.79
CA MET A 192 -13.20 11.77 12.72
C MET A 192 -13.75 11.33 11.36
N ARG A 193 -14.41 10.17 11.27
CA ARG A 193 -15.07 9.68 10.07
C ARG A 193 -16.12 10.65 9.55
N ARG A 194 -17.02 11.14 10.44
CA ARG A 194 -18.03 12.12 10.07
C ARG A 194 -17.40 13.42 9.53
N SER A 195 -16.37 13.90 10.20
CA SER A 195 -15.66 15.12 9.82
C SER A 195 -14.98 15.01 8.46
N LEU A 196 -14.27 13.88 8.18
CA LEU A 196 -13.64 13.64 6.88
C LEU A 196 -14.67 13.41 5.78
N SER A 197 -15.73 12.63 6.06
CA SER A 197 -16.80 12.40 5.07
C SER A 197 -17.56 13.69 4.72
N ALA A 198 -17.69 14.66 5.64
CA ALA A 198 -18.24 15.97 5.35
C ALA A 198 -17.32 16.74 4.39
N THR A 199 -16.00 16.77 4.67
CA THR A 199 -15.00 17.39 3.77
C THR A 199 -15.01 16.78 2.37
N MET A 200 -15.14 15.45 2.25
CA MET A 200 -15.20 14.77 0.95
C MET A 200 -16.46 15.15 0.16
N ARG A 201 -17.62 15.22 0.83
CA ARG A 201 -18.89 15.63 0.20
C ARG A 201 -18.87 17.06 -0.32
N GLU A 202 -18.16 17.98 0.35
CA GLU A 202 -17.99 19.36 -0.13
C GLU A 202 -17.16 19.44 -1.42
N LEU A 203 -16.37 18.41 -1.73
CA LEU A 203 -15.57 18.34 -2.96
C LEU A 203 -16.34 17.74 -4.14
N GLU A 204 -17.39 16.93 -3.91
CA GLU A 204 -18.18 16.29 -4.97
C GLU A 204 -18.86 17.25 -5.97
N PRO A 205 -19.40 18.42 -5.57
CA PRO A 205 -19.99 19.37 -6.51
C PRO A 205 -19.01 19.97 -7.50
N ALA A 206 -17.71 19.89 -7.25
CA ALA A 206 -16.67 20.39 -8.15
C ALA A 206 -16.31 19.39 -9.27
N LEU A 207 -16.96 18.22 -9.30
CA LEU A 207 -16.70 17.12 -10.25
C LEU A 207 -17.83 16.95 -11.30
N SER A 208 -18.93 17.74 -11.20
CA SER A 208 -20.08 17.71 -12.14
C SER A 208 -20.02 18.80 -13.21
#